data_28205f74a0ae5f80d984d55007cc23b7
#
_entry.id   28205f74a0ae5f80d984d55007cc23b7
#
_cell.length_a   1.000
_cell.length_b   1.000
_cell.length_c   1.000
_cell.angle_alpha   90.00
_cell.angle_beta   90.00
_cell.angle_gamma   90.00
#
_symmetry.space_group_name_H-M   'P 1'
#
loop_
_entity.id
_entity.type
_entity.pdbx_description
1 polymer ?
#
loop_
_entity_poly.entity_id
_entity_poly.type
_entity_poly.pdbx_seq_one_letter_code
_entity_poly.pdbx_strand_id
1 'polypeptide(L)'
;MEARKSIFESVKDGVVGTIKGTGDVAKAVVDTVSGTLTHTIKGTSTVGTSLIEAVSDVGRAAIRGVTDVGGDLGAAAKGAVIGALRGTKETGVEATDAIKMTACSVIKATSDVSGDMGKVAQGAIQGAITGAKEVGLNVTDATAAATNGVLKSASEVLSGTGKAGSAFIQSSSGVVRSAIHAVVEVGGDVGSGAQGVVLGVLQGTKAGSKEALETISATSSNIVKGTSDVAGDIAKAAKGAVQGAITGAKEISLDTTEAASAAATGALKAAGEIGAQAVQQVRDAVTGTISGVKVVLKEPFKK
;
A
#
# COMPACT_ATOMS: atom_id res chain seq x y z
N MET A 1 -21.51 21.08 -4.50
CA MET A 1 -21.57 20.61 -3.10
C MET A 1 -22.70 19.57 -2.91
N GLU A 2 -23.90 19.78 -3.42
CA GLU A 2 -25.02 18.83 -3.33
C GLU A 2 -24.78 17.47 -3.98
N ALA A 3 -24.17 17.41 -5.18
CA ALA A 3 -23.87 16.15 -5.86
C ALA A 3 -22.91 15.25 -5.06
N ARG A 4 -21.91 15.81 -4.36
CA ARG A 4 -20.98 15.07 -3.50
C ARG A 4 -21.67 14.48 -2.27
N LYS A 5 -22.56 15.25 -1.66
CA LYS A 5 -23.39 14.79 -0.54
C LYS A 5 -24.29 13.62 -0.97
N SER A 6 -24.84 13.71 -2.18
CA SER A 6 -25.65 12.64 -2.78
C SER A 6 -24.85 11.35 -3.04
N ILE A 7 -23.62 11.44 -3.56
CA ILE A 7 -22.74 10.26 -3.79
C ILE A 7 -22.39 9.58 -2.46
N PHE A 8 -21.97 10.37 -1.48
CA PHE A 8 -21.60 9.86 -0.16
C PHE A 8 -22.77 9.13 0.52
N GLU A 9 -23.96 9.74 0.56
CA GLU A 9 -25.15 9.12 1.15
C GLU A 9 -25.57 7.86 0.39
N SER A 10 -25.57 7.90 -0.94
CA SER A 10 -25.95 6.75 -1.78
C SER A 10 -25.03 5.54 -1.55
N VAL A 11 -23.70 5.77 -1.43
CA VAL A 11 -22.76 4.69 -1.15
C VAL A 11 -22.93 4.16 0.27
N LYS A 12 -23.04 5.05 1.25
CA LYS A 12 -23.23 4.68 2.64
C LYS A 12 -24.48 3.82 2.82
N ASP A 13 -25.62 4.28 2.31
CA ASP A 13 -26.90 3.58 2.43
C ASP A 13 -26.91 2.27 1.65
N GLY A 14 -26.30 2.25 0.45
CA GLY A 14 -26.14 1.05 -0.36
C GLY A 14 -25.29 -0.01 0.36
N VAL A 15 -24.18 0.38 0.96
CA VAL A 15 -23.32 -0.52 1.75
C VAL A 15 -24.09 -1.08 2.94
N VAL A 16 -24.74 -0.24 3.74
CA VAL A 16 -25.53 -0.65 4.90
C VAL A 16 -26.64 -1.62 4.50
N GLY A 17 -27.39 -1.31 3.43
CA GLY A 17 -28.46 -2.14 2.93
C GLY A 17 -27.99 -3.51 2.44
N THR A 18 -26.89 -3.53 1.69
CA THR A 18 -26.35 -4.78 1.12
C THR A 18 -25.73 -5.67 2.21
N ILE A 19 -25.01 -5.11 3.19
CA ILE A 19 -24.45 -5.88 4.31
C ILE A 19 -25.55 -6.56 5.13
N LYS A 20 -26.62 -5.83 5.43
CA LYS A 20 -27.79 -6.40 6.15
C LYS A 20 -28.45 -7.55 5.38
N GLY A 21 -28.36 -7.55 4.04
CA GLY A 21 -28.94 -8.58 3.20
C GLY A 21 -28.03 -9.79 2.96
N THR A 22 -26.72 -9.61 2.85
CA THR A 22 -25.79 -10.67 2.43
C THR A 22 -24.80 -11.10 3.49
N GLY A 23 -24.53 -10.29 4.50
CA GLY A 23 -23.51 -10.54 5.53
C GLY A 23 -22.04 -10.42 5.02
N ASP A 24 -21.79 -10.28 3.72
CA ASP A 24 -20.46 -10.17 3.13
C ASP A 24 -20.10 -8.69 2.92
N VAL A 25 -19.27 -8.16 3.83
CA VAL A 25 -18.84 -6.77 3.82
C VAL A 25 -18.04 -6.41 2.57
N ALA A 26 -17.07 -7.25 2.18
CA ALA A 26 -16.19 -6.93 1.06
C ALA A 26 -16.97 -6.88 -0.25
N LYS A 27 -17.83 -7.87 -0.49
CA LYS A 27 -18.66 -7.93 -1.70
C LYS A 27 -19.65 -6.77 -1.75
N ALA A 28 -20.34 -6.49 -0.64
CA ALA A 28 -21.28 -5.38 -0.56
C ALA A 28 -20.63 -4.04 -0.92
N VAL A 29 -19.42 -3.80 -0.41
CA VAL A 29 -18.64 -2.59 -0.70
C VAL A 29 -18.20 -2.57 -2.15
N VAL A 30 -17.67 -3.66 -2.70
CA VAL A 30 -17.27 -3.73 -4.13
C VAL A 30 -18.40 -3.38 -5.06
N ASP A 31 -19.56 -4.02 -4.88
CA ASP A 31 -20.71 -3.84 -5.78
C ASP A 31 -21.27 -2.41 -5.69
N THR A 32 -21.38 -1.88 -4.46
CA THR A 32 -21.89 -0.51 -4.25
C THR A 32 -20.93 0.54 -4.80
N VAL A 33 -19.62 0.41 -4.51
CA VAL A 33 -18.58 1.36 -4.95
C VAL A 33 -18.45 1.36 -6.47
N SER A 34 -18.32 0.18 -7.07
CA SER A 34 -18.20 0.05 -8.53
C SER A 34 -19.43 0.58 -9.26
N GLY A 35 -20.63 0.23 -8.79
CA GLY A 35 -21.90 0.69 -9.35
C GLY A 35 -22.03 2.21 -9.27
N THR A 36 -21.76 2.81 -8.11
CA THR A 36 -21.86 4.27 -7.91
C THR A 36 -20.87 5.02 -8.79
N LEU A 37 -19.61 4.59 -8.86
CA LEU A 37 -18.62 5.23 -9.73
C LEU A 37 -19.01 5.13 -11.21
N THR A 38 -19.45 3.96 -11.68
CA THR A 38 -19.89 3.77 -13.06
C THR A 38 -21.09 4.66 -13.40
N HIS A 39 -22.06 4.81 -12.50
CA HIS A 39 -23.21 5.70 -12.70
C HIS A 39 -22.83 7.17 -12.69
N THR A 40 -21.96 7.59 -11.75
CA THR A 40 -21.50 8.98 -11.65
C THR A 40 -20.77 9.42 -12.91
N ILE A 41 -19.95 8.52 -13.47
CA ILE A 41 -19.14 8.81 -14.66
C ILE A 41 -20.01 8.92 -15.91
N LYS A 42 -21.00 8.05 -16.09
CA LYS A 42 -21.93 8.12 -17.22
C LYS A 42 -22.81 9.36 -17.20
N GLY A 43 -22.98 9.99 -16.04
CA GLY A 43 -23.81 11.19 -15.84
C GLY A 43 -23.08 12.53 -15.94
N THR A 44 -21.74 12.54 -15.95
CA THR A 44 -20.95 13.79 -15.96
C THR A 44 -20.02 13.86 -17.16
N SER A 45 -20.16 14.93 -17.97
CA SER A 45 -19.26 15.23 -19.09
C SER A 45 -17.92 15.84 -18.69
N THR A 46 -17.65 16.03 -17.38
CA THR A 46 -16.41 16.63 -16.84
C THR A 46 -15.56 15.53 -16.23
N VAL A 47 -14.68 14.96 -17.03
CA VAL A 47 -13.71 13.92 -16.65
C VAL A 47 -12.46 14.61 -16.10
N GLY A 48 -12.09 14.33 -14.84
CA GLY A 48 -10.85 14.85 -14.27
C GLY A 48 -10.93 14.97 -12.74
N THR A 49 -10.89 16.18 -12.21
CA THR A 49 -10.89 16.46 -10.75
C THR A 49 -12.14 15.95 -10.04
N SER A 50 -13.31 16.00 -10.68
CA SER A 50 -14.57 15.51 -10.10
C SER A 50 -14.57 13.99 -9.86
N LEU A 51 -13.89 13.22 -10.72
CA LEU A 51 -13.81 11.78 -10.58
C LEU A 51 -12.85 11.36 -9.47
N ILE A 52 -11.75 12.07 -9.36
CA ILE A 52 -10.77 11.93 -8.28
C ILE A 52 -11.45 12.16 -6.92
N GLU A 53 -12.25 13.21 -6.82
CA GLU A 53 -13.02 13.50 -5.60
C GLU A 53 -14.09 12.43 -5.33
N ALA A 54 -14.79 11.96 -6.35
CA ALA A 54 -15.78 10.89 -6.23
C ALA A 54 -15.15 9.58 -5.69
N VAL A 55 -13.99 9.18 -6.18
CA VAL A 55 -13.24 8.01 -5.67
C VAL A 55 -12.90 8.17 -4.19
N SER A 56 -12.51 9.36 -3.76
CA SER A 56 -12.20 9.67 -2.36
C SER A 56 -13.44 9.62 -1.46
N ASP A 57 -14.56 10.19 -1.93
CA ASP A 57 -15.80 10.24 -1.18
C ASP A 57 -16.43 8.85 -1.03
N VAL A 58 -16.32 8.02 -2.06
CA VAL A 58 -16.76 6.63 -2.04
C VAL A 58 -15.98 5.79 -1.02
N GLY A 59 -14.66 5.93 -0.95
CA GLY A 59 -13.85 5.24 0.05
C GLY A 59 -14.25 5.62 1.49
N ARG A 60 -14.50 6.90 1.74
CA ARG A 60 -14.98 7.39 3.05
C ARG A 60 -16.36 6.87 3.40
N ALA A 61 -17.28 6.89 2.44
CA ALA A 61 -18.64 6.41 2.63
C ALA A 61 -18.69 4.92 2.94
N ALA A 62 -17.85 4.11 2.28
CA ALA A 62 -17.71 2.69 2.55
C ALA A 62 -17.29 2.41 3.99
N ILE A 63 -16.25 3.07 4.49
CA ILE A 63 -15.78 2.90 5.88
C ILE A 63 -16.88 3.30 6.86
N ARG A 64 -17.54 4.44 6.67
CA ARG A 64 -18.61 4.89 7.58
C ARG A 64 -19.82 3.97 7.55
N GLY A 65 -20.26 3.53 6.36
CA GLY A 65 -21.38 2.60 6.24
C GLY A 65 -21.11 1.28 6.95
N VAL A 66 -19.88 0.75 6.84
CA VAL A 66 -19.48 -0.48 7.54
C VAL A 66 -19.36 -0.25 9.04
N THR A 67 -18.87 0.90 9.50
CA THR A 67 -18.83 1.28 10.91
C THR A 67 -20.23 1.31 11.52
N ASP A 68 -21.20 1.90 10.81
CA ASP A 68 -22.58 2.02 11.29
C ASP A 68 -23.27 0.66 11.56
N VAL A 69 -22.79 -0.40 10.89
CA VAL A 69 -23.32 -1.77 11.09
C VAL A 69 -22.38 -2.68 11.89
N GLY A 70 -21.27 -2.16 12.43
CA GLY A 70 -20.31 -2.92 13.21
C GLY A 70 -19.53 -3.96 12.39
N GLY A 71 -19.36 -3.74 11.09
CA GLY A 71 -18.68 -4.65 10.17
C GLY A 71 -17.16 -4.55 10.19
N ASP A 72 -16.49 -5.44 9.45
CA ASP A 72 -15.02 -5.49 9.33
C ASP A 72 -14.49 -4.35 8.42
N LEU A 73 -13.75 -3.42 9.00
CA LEU A 73 -13.18 -2.27 8.29
C LEU A 73 -12.04 -2.65 7.32
N GLY A 74 -11.32 -3.75 7.58
CA GLY A 74 -10.32 -4.28 6.65
C GLY A 74 -11.00 -4.83 5.39
N ALA A 75 -12.08 -5.60 5.55
CA ALA A 75 -12.89 -6.07 4.43
C ALA A 75 -13.53 -4.90 3.65
N ALA A 76 -13.97 -3.86 4.36
CA ALA A 76 -14.47 -2.63 3.74
C ALA A 76 -13.43 -1.93 2.88
N ALA A 77 -12.22 -1.76 3.40
CA ALA A 77 -11.11 -1.14 2.66
C ALA A 77 -10.71 -1.97 1.43
N LYS A 78 -10.63 -3.31 1.58
CA LYS A 78 -10.40 -4.22 0.45
C LYS A 78 -11.45 -4.04 -0.64
N GLY A 79 -12.72 -4.07 -0.25
CA GLY A 79 -13.84 -3.87 -1.17
C GLY A 79 -13.84 -2.51 -1.84
N ALA A 80 -13.54 -1.44 -1.09
CA ALA A 80 -13.49 -0.08 -1.62
C ALA A 80 -12.42 0.08 -2.72
N VAL A 81 -11.22 -0.47 -2.52
CA VAL A 81 -10.14 -0.40 -3.52
C VAL A 81 -10.46 -1.24 -4.76
N ILE A 82 -10.98 -2.47 -4.60
CA ILE A 82 -11.42 -3.31 -5.73
C ILE A 82 -12.54 -2.60 -6.50
N GLY A 83 -13.55 -2.10 -5.79
CA GLY A 83 -14.68 -1.39 -6.39
C GLY A 83 -14.26 -0.13 -7.13
N ALA A 84 -13.31 0.64 -6.58
CA ALA A 84 -12.75 1.81 -7.24
C ALA A 84 -12.03 1.43 -8.54
N LEU A 85 -11.19 0.39 -8.53
CA LEU A 85 -10.50 -0.10 -9.73
C LEU A 85 -11.48 -0.56 -10.81
N ARG A 86 -12.52 -1.32 -10.45
CA ARG A 86 -13.54 -1.76 -11.40
C ARG A 86 -14.34 -0.58 -11.96
N GLY A 87 -14.75 0.35 -11.09
CA GLY A 87 -15.56 1.51 -11.49
C GLY A 87 -14.78 2.52 -12.33
N THR A 88 -13.46 2.59 -12.19
CA THR A 88 -12.62 3.51 -12.97
C THR A 88 -12.04 2.90 -14.26
N LYS A 89 -12.15 1.58 -14.46
CA LYS A 89 -11.58 0.87 -15.62
C LYS A 89 -11.95 1.48 -16.98
N GLU A 90 -13.15 2.06 -17.09
CA GLU A 90 -13.70 2.61 -18.34
C GLU A 90 -13.60 4.14 -18.42
N THR A 91 -12.89 4.80 -17.49
CA THR A 91 -13.04 6.24 -17.24
C THR A 91 -11.83 7.08 -17.60
N GLY A 92 -10.71 6.46 -17.99
CA GLY A 92 -9.47 7.16 -18.27
C GLY A 92 -8.74 7.69 -17.02
N VAL A 93 -9.21 7.36 -15.80
CA VAL A 93 -8.44 7.57 -14.56
C VAL A 93 -7.39 6.48 -14.49
N GLU A 94 -6.14 6.86 -14.20
CA GLU A 94 -5.10 5.87 -13.99
C GLU A 94 -5.41 4.97 -12.79
N ALA A 95 -5.30 3.66 -12.98
CA ALA A 95 -5.62 2.68 -11.95
C ALA A 95 -4.77 2.87 -10.68
N THR A 96 -3.51 3.29 -10.82
CA THR A 96 -2.61 3.62 -9.71
C THR A 96 -3.10 4.82 -8.90
N ASP A 97 -3.64 5.85 -9.55
CA ASP A 97 -4.22 7.00 -8.86
C ASP A 97 -5.50 6.61 -8.11
N ALA A 98 -6.36 5.79 -8.72
CA ALA A 98 -7.55 5.28 -8.05
C ALA A 98 -7.19 4.47 -6.79
N ILE A 99 -6.18 3.58 -6.85
CA ILE A 99 -5.66 2.84 -5.70
C ILE A 99 -5.17 3.79 -4.62
N LYS A 100 -4.25 4.70 -4.97
CA LYS A 100 -3.60 5.63 -4.04
C LYS A 100 -4.64 6.48 -3.30
N MET A 101 -5.60 7.00 -4.03
CA MET A 101 -6.62 7.88 -3.47
C MET A 101 -7.61 7.13 -2.59
N THR A 102 -8.08 5.96 -3.03
CA THR A 102 -8.97 5.13 -2.22
C THR A 102 -8.25 4.69 -0.95
N ALA A 103 -7.01 4.21 -1.04
CA ALA A 103 -6.21 3.84 0.13
C ALA A 103 -6.04 5.02 1.11
N CYS A 104 -5.75 6.22 0.59
CA CYS A 104 -5.67 7.43 1.42
C CYS A 104 -7.01 7.75 2.11
N SER A 105 -8.12 7.68 1.37
CA SER A 105 -9.44 8.05 1.89
C SER A 105 -9.96 7.08 2.94
N VAL A 106 -9.74 5.77 2.78
CA VAL A 106 -10.17 4.76 3.77
C VAL A 106 -9.37 4.88 5.06
N ILE A 107 -8.06 5.17 5.02
CA ILE A 107 -7.24 5.41 6.22
C ILE A 107 -7.72 6.65 6.98
N LYS A 108 -7.96 7.77 6.28
CA LYS A 108 -8.48 8.99 6.91
C LYS A 108 -9.84 8.76 7.55
N ALA A 109 -10.76 8.11 6.84
CA ALA A 109 -12.08 7.80 7.38
C ALA A 109 -12.01 6.87 8.60
N THR A 110 -11.08 5.92 8.61
CA THR A 110 -10.85 5.03 9.75
C THR A 110 -10.35 5.78 10.97
N SER A 111 -9.46 6.76 10.78
CA SER A 111 -9.03 7.64 11.85
C SER A 111 -10.20 8.45 12.44
N ASP A 112 -11.11 8.94 11.61
CA ASP A 112 -12.29 9.71 12.04
C ASP A 112 -13.25 8.89 12.93
N VAL A 113 -13.28 7.57 12.73
CA VAL A 113 -14.14 6.64 13.51
C VAL A 113 -13.36 5.85 14.57
N SER A 114 -12.12 6.24 14.87
CA SER A 114 -11.23 5.56 15.82
C SER A 114 -11.06 4.06 15.55
N GLY A 115 -11.09 3.67 14.29
CA GLY A 115 -10.94 2.29 13.85
C GLY A 115 -9.49 1.80 13.80
N ASP A 116 -9.31 0.50 13.57
CA ASP A 116 -8.00 -0.12 13.42
C ASP A 116 -7.37 0.20 12.06
N MET A 117 -6.49 1.20 12.02
CA MET A 117 -5.79 1.61 10.80
C MET A 117 -4.89 0.51 10.22
N GLY A 118 -4.38 -0.40 11.06
CA GLY A 118 -3.53 -1.51 10.61
C GLY A 118 -4.33 -2.50 9.76
N LYS A 119 -5.50 -2.91 10.23
CA LYS A 119 -6.42 -3.79 9.47
C LYS A 119 -6.89 -3.13 8.18
N VAL A 120 -7.20 -1.85 8.22
CA VAL A 120 -7.63 -1.10 7.03
C VAL A 120 -6.49 -0.95 6.02
N ALA A 121 -5.27 -0.70 6.47
CA ALA A 121 -4.09 -0.66 5.60
C ALA A 121 -3.85 -2.01 4.91
N GLN A 122 -3.93 -3.11 5.67
CA GLN A 122 -3.83 -4.46 5.13
C GLN A 122 -4.92 -4.71 4.08
N GLY A 123 -6.17 -4.41 4.41
CA GLY A 123 -7.30 -4.56 3.49
C GLY A 123 -7.14 -3.73 2.21
N ALA A 124 -6.72 -2.47 2.33
CA ALA A 124 -6.50 -1.61 1.16
C ALA A 124 -5.42 -2.17 0.22
N ILE A 125 -4.31 -2.68 0.78
CA ILE A 125 -3.23 -3.28 -0.02
C ILE A 125 -3.68 -4.61 -0.65
N GLN A 126 -4.39 -5.47 0.09
CA GLN A 126 -5.00 -6.68 -0.46
C GLN A 126 -5.95 -6.35 -1.61
N GLY A 127 -6.78 -5.32 -1.43
CA GLY A 127 -7.70 -4.85 -2.46
C GLY A 127 -6.98 -4.35 -3.71
N ALA A 128 -5.89 -3.61 -3.54
CA ALA A 128 -5.07 -3.12 -4.64
C ALA A 128 -4.46 -4.27 -5.46
N ILE A 129 -3.87 -5.26 -4.80
CA ILE A 129 -3.24 -6.40 -5.48
C ILE A 129 -4.30 -7.29 -6.14
N THR A 130 -5.40 -7.58 -5.45
CA THR A 130 -6.49 -8.39 -5.99
C THR A 130 -7.14 -7.68 -7.19
N GLY A 131 -7.52 -6.43 -7.03
CA GLY A 131 -8.14 -5.64 -8.10
C GLY A 131 -7.19 -5.39 -9.28
N ALA A 132 -5.90 -5.19 -9.01
CA ALA A 132 -4.88 -5.07 -10.06
C ALA A 132 -4.81 -6.29 -10.95
N LYS A 133 -4.83 -7.49 -10.37
CA LYS A 133 -4.88 -8.76 -11.14
C LYS A 133 -6.13 -8.84 -12.02
N GLU A 134 -7.28 -8.38 -11.53
CA GLU A 134 -8.54 -8.39 -12.28
C GLU A 134 -8.54 -7.40 -13.46
N VAL A 135 -7.88 -6.26 -13.32
CA VAL A 135 -7.82 -5.24 -14.38
C VAL A 135 -6.58 -5.31 -15.25
N GLY A 136 -5.64 -6.24 -14.96
CA GLY A 136 -4.39 -6.42 -15.71
C GLY A 136 -3.28 -5.41 -15.36
N LEU A 137 -3.33 -4.79 -14.18
CA LEU A 137 -2.30 -3.89 -13.68
C LEU A 137 -1.15 -4.68 -13.05
N ASN A 138 0.08 -4.15 -13.14
CA ASN A 138 1.26 -4.74 -12.54
C ASN A 138 1.15 -4.72 -10.99
N VAL A 139 1.50 -5.84 -10.36
CA VAL A 139 1.47 -5.98 -8.88
C VAL A 139 2.43 -5.00 -8.20
N THR A 140 3.59 -4.71 -8.80
CA THR A 140 4.55 -3.72 -8.26
C THR A 140 3.91 -2.34 -8.16
N ASP A 141 3.30 -1.87 -9.26
CA ASP A 141 2.68 -0.55 -9.34
C ASP A 141 1.47 -0.43 -8.40
N ALA A 142 0.65 -1.48 -8.34
CA ALA A 142 -0.50 -1.54 -7.44
C ALA A 142 -0.06 -1.50 -5.97
N THR A 143 0.96 -2.28 -5.61
CA THR A 143 1.50 -2.30 -4.25
C THR A 143 2.14 -0.97 -3.89
N ALA A 144 2.90 -0.36 -4.82
CA ALA A 144 3.49 0.96 -4.62
C ALA A 144 2.42 2.03 -4.38
N ALA A 145 1.39 2.08 -5.23
CA ALA A 145 0.30 3.03 -5.11
C ALA A 145 -0.47 2.90 -3.79
N ALA A 146 -0.81 1.66 -3.39
CA ALA A 146 -1.49 1.40 -2.12
C ALA A 146 -0.63 1.78 -0.91
N THR A 147 0.65 1.37 -0.91
CA THR A 147 1.59 1.67 0.18
C THR A 147 1.78 3.18 0.31
N ASN A 148 1.97 3.89 -0.80
CA ASN A 148 2.06 5.35 -0.83
C ASN A 148 0.80 6.01 -0.25
N GLY A 149 -0.39 5.61 -0.71
CA GLY A 149 -1.67 6.16 -0.24
C GLY A 149 -1.88 5.96 1.26
N VAL A 150 -1.59 4.76 1.77
CA VAL A 150 -1.67 4.42 3.19
C VAL A 150 -0.68 5.27 4.01
N LEU A 151 0.59 5.29 3.63
CA LEU A 151 1.64 5.98 4.39
C LEU A 151 1.46 7.50 4.38
N LYS A 152 1.09 8.07 3.23
CA LYS A 152 0.81 9.51 3.13
C LYS A 152 -0.31 9.92 4.07
N SER A 153 -1.42 9.18 4.07
CA SER A 153 -2.56 9.48 4.95
C SER A 153 -2.25 9.23 6.43
N ALA A 154 -1.53 8.15 6.75
CA ALA A 154 -1.09 7.89 8.12
C ALA A 154 -0.17 9.01 8.63
N SER A 155 0.76 9.49 7.81
CA SER A 155 1.63 10.63 8.14
C SER A 155 0.83 11.91 8.37
N GLU A 156 -0.17 12.20 7.55
CA GLU A 156 -1.03 13.39 7.70
C GLU A 156 -1.87 13.33 9.00
N VAL A 157 -2.43 12.17 9.32
CA VAL A 157 -3.18 11.93 10.57
C VAL A 157 -2.27 12.08 11.79
N LEU A 158 -1.06 11.51 11.77
CA LEU A 158 -0.11 11.56 12.87
C LEU A 158 0.50 12.96 13.06
N SER A 159 0.72 13.71 11.98
CA SER A 159 1.22 15.11 12.04
C SER A 159 0.25 16.01 12.77
N GLY A 160 -1.05 15.78 12.66
CA GLY A 160 -2.08 16.48 13.42
C GLY A 160 -2.03 16.20 14.94
N THR A 161 -1.36 15.13 15.37
CA THR A 161 -1.24 14.73 16.79
C THR A 161 0.11 15.09 17.43
N GLY A 162 1.03 15.76 16.71
CA GLY A 162 2.35 16.17 17.21
C GLY A 162 3.38 15.05 17.40
N LYS A 163 3.10 13.82 16.95
CA LYS A 163 3.96 12.63 17.11
C LYS A 163 4.61 12.16 15.79
N ALA A 164 5.03 13.09 14.95
CA ALA A 164 5.30 12.83 13.53
C ALA A 164 6.48 11.91 13.16
N GLY A 165 7.53 11.82 13.95
CA GLY A 165 8.77 11.14 13.53
C GLY A 165 8.83 9.65 13.89
N SER A 166 8.87 9.33 15.18
CA SER A 166 9.01 7.92 15.65
C SER A 166 7.75 7.07 15.42
N ALA A 167 6.56 7.69 15.49
CA ALA A 167 5.30 7.01 15.22
C ALA A 167 5.16 6.65 13.72
N PHE A 168 5.73 7.42 12.80
CA PHE A 168 5.74 7.10 11.37
C PHE A 168 6.57 5.85 11.06
N ILE A 169 7.77 5.73 11.63
CA ILE A 169 8.63 4.55 11.44
C ILE A 169 7.94 3.30 12.02
N GLN A 170 7.28 3.42 13.15
CA GLN A 170 6.57 2.33 13.80
C GLN A 170 5.31 1.91 13.04
N SER A 171 4.52 2.86 12.53
CA SER A 171 3.36 2.57 11.69
C SER A 171 3.77 2.05 10.31
N SER A 172 4.87 2.55 9.73
CA SER A 172 5.38 2.07 8.45
C SER A 172 5.84 0.61 8.51
N SER A 173 6.42 0.16 9.64
CA SER A 173 6.82 -1.24 9.81
C SER A 173 5.61 -2.20 9.77
N GLY A 174 4.50 -1.84 10.40
CA GLY A 174 3.25 -2.59 10.35
C GLY A 174 2.66 -2.62 8.93
N VAL A 175 2.63 -1.47 8.25
CA VAL A 175 2.17 -1.36 6.86
C VAL A 175 3.02 -2.21 5.91
N VAL A 176 4.34 -2.17 6.04
CA VAL A 176 5.28 -2.97 5.22
C VAL A 176 5.04 -4.47 5.39
N ARG A 177 4.93 -4.95 6.64
CA ARG A 177 4.62 -6.36 6.91
C ARG A 177 3.26 -6.75 6.35
N SER A 178 2.24 -5.95 6.60
CA SER A 178 0.89 -6.18 6.07
C SER A 178 0.88 -6.24 4.54
N ALA A 179 1.69 -5.41 3.87
CA ALA A 179 1.81 -5.42 2.43
C ALA A 179 2.41 -6.74 1.91
N ILE A 180 3.48 -7.22 2.54
CA ILE A 180 4.11 -8.50 2.16
C ILE A 180 3.15 -9.68 2.42
N HIS A 181 2.48 -9.70 3.58
CA HIS A 181 1.45 -10.72 3.87
C HIS A 181 0.35 -10.70 2.81
N ALA A 182 -0.15 -9.52 2.45
CA ALA A 182 -1.17 -9.37 1.42
C ALA A 182 -0.72 -9.91 0.06
N VAL A 183 0.53 -9.64 -0.35
CA VAL A 183 1.11 -10.15 -1.60
C VAL A 183 1.12 -11.68 -1.61
N VAL A 184 1.60 -12.30 -0.53
CA VAL A 184 1.69 -13.77 -0.41
C VAL A 184 0.30 -14.40 -0.37
N GLU A 185 -0.61 -13.84 0.42
CA GLU A 185 -1.99 -14.34 0.60
C GLU A 185 -2.77 -14.38 -0.72
N VAL A 186 -2.59 -13.37 -1.57
CA VAL A 186 -3.24 -13.37 -2.90
C VAL A 186 -2.44 -14.12 -3.98
N GLY A 187 -1.39 -14.86 -3.59
CA GLY A 187 -0.53 -15.60 -4.53
C GLY A 187 0.24 -14.67 -5.49
N GLY A 188 0.64 -13.49 -5.03
CA GLY A 188 1.48 -12.56 -5.77
C GLY A 188 2.96 -12.92 -5.71
N ASP A 189 3.76 -12.37 -6.64
CA ASP A 189 5.22 -12.49 -6.58
C ASP A 189 5.79 -11.59 -5.47
N VAL A 190 6.44 -12.21 -4.50
CA VAL A 190 7.00 -11.54 -3.32
C VAL A 190 8.08 -10.51 -3.69
N GLY A 191 8.87 -10.77 -4.74
CA GLY A 191 9.87 -9.83 -5.23
C GLY A 191 9.23 -8.57 -5.78
N SER A 192 8.20 -8.71 -6.62
CA SER A 192 7.42 -7.59 -7.16
C SER A 192 6.71 -6.80 -6.05
N GLY A 193 6.14 -7.51 -5.07
CA GLY A 193 5.53 -6.87 -3.90
C GLY A 193 6.55 -6.07 -3.07
N ALA A 194 7.71 -6.66 -2.79
CA ALA A 194 8.79 -6.00 -2.05
C ALA A 194 9.30 -4.75 -2.79
N GLN A 195 9.46 -4.84 -4.12
CA GLN A 195 9.82 -3.70 -4.96
C GLN A 195 8.79 -2.58 -4.84
N GLY A 196 7.50 -2.89 -4.97
CA GLY A 196 6.41 -1.93 -4.85
C GLY A 196 6.32 -1.30 -3.46
N VAL A 197 6.55 -2.07 -2.40
CA VAL A 197 6.56 -1.54 -1.03
C VAL A 197 7.65 -0.48 -0.84
N VAL A 198 8.90 -0.77 -1.24
CA VAL A 198 10.00 0.21 -1.09
C VAL A 198 9.74 1.45 -1.94
N LEU A 199 9.28 1.27 -3.18
CA LEU A 199 8.91 2.37 -4.06
C LEU A 199 7.81 3.24 -3.45
N GLY A 200 6.73 2.64 -2.97
CA GLY A 200 5.61 3.36 -2.34
C GLY A 200 6.00 4.09 -1.05
N VAL A 201 6.90 3.51 -0.25
CA VAL A 201 7.46 4.16 0.94
C VAL A 201 8.25 5.40 0.54
N LEU A 202 9.14 5.31 -0.44
CA LEU A 202 9.95 6.44 -0.91
C LEU A 202 9.08 7.56 -1.51
N GLN A 203 8.08 7.21 -2.30
CA GLN A 203 7.12 8.17 -2.85
C GLN A 203 6.24 8.83 -1.77
N GLY A 204 5.96 8.12 -0.66
CA GLY A 204 5.14 8.61 0.46
C GLY A 204 5.92 9.47 1.46
N THR A 205 7.24 9.42 1.47
CA THR A 205 8.10 10.15 2.40
C THR A 205 8.71 11.39 1.73
N LYS A 206 8.64 12.54 2.40
CA LYS A 206 9.37 13.75 2.01
C LYS A 206 10.73 13.82 2.71
N ALA A 207 11.42 12.69 2.80
CA ALA A 207 12.65 12.59 3.58
C ALA A 207 13.84 13.23 2.84
N GLY A 208 14.75 13.87 3.58
CA GLY A 208 16.07 14.25 3.09
C GLY A 208 16.92 12.99 2.78
N SER A 209 18.06 13.18 2.09
CA SER A 209 18.86 12.06 1.60
C SER A 209 19.25 11.03 2.67
N LYS A 210 19.65 11.48 3.87
CA LYS A 210 20.03 10.59 4.97
C LYS A 210 18.84 9.83 5.55
N GLU A 211 17.74 10.51 5.81
CA GLU A 211 16.50 9.92 6.32
C GLU A 211 15.88 8.94 5.30
N ALA A 212 16.02 9.23 4.00
CA ALA A 212 15.58 8.31 2.95
C ALA A 212 16.38 7.01 2.98
N LEU A 213 17.70 7.04 3.16
CA LEU A 213 18.55 5.84 3.26
C LEU A 213 18.23 5.01 4.52
N GLU A 214 18.00 5.66 5.65
CA GLU A 214 17.56 4.99 6.89
C GLU A 214 16.17 4.33 6.69
N THR A 215 15.25 5.02 6.03
CA THR A 215 13.93 4.50 5.70
C THR A 215 14.01 3.30 4.76
N ILE A 216 14.84 3.35 3.71
CA ILE A 216 15.09 2.22 2.80
C ILE A 216 15.61 1.01 3.59
N SER A 217 16.61 1.21 4.43
CA SER A 217 17.20 0.13 5.23
C SER A 217 16.18 -0.51 6.19
N ALA A 218 15.40 0.31 6.90
CA ALA A 218 14.35 -0.16 7.81
C ALA A 218 13.23 -0.89 7.06
N THR A 219 12.80 -0.36 5.91
CA THR A 219 11.77 -0.98 5.06
C THR A 219 12.23 -2.33 4.56
N SER A 220 13.45 -2.44 4.03
CA SER A 220 14.02 -3.69 3.54
C SER A 220 14.17 -4.74 4.65
N SER A 221 14.54 -4.31 5.86
CA SER A 221 14.56 -5.18 7.03
C SER A 221 13.18 -5.73 7.37
N ASN A 222 12.15 -4.87 7.38
CA ASN A 222 10.76 -5.28 7.66
C ASN A 222 10.17 -6.17 6.55
N ILE A 223 10.55 -5.97 5.29
CA ILE A 223 10.18 -6.84 4.17
C ILE A 223 10.70 -8.25 4.40
N VAL A 224 11.99 -8.41 4.71
CA VAL A 224 12.60 -9.72 4.94
C VAL A 224 11.96 -10.42 6.15
N LYS A 225 11.72 -9.70 7.25
CA LYS A 225 11.03 -10.24 8.44
C LYS A 225 9.60 -10.67 8.09
N GLY A 226 8.82 -9.78 7.45
CA GLY A 226 7.46 -10.09 7.05
C GLY A 226 7.37 -11.26 6.06
N THR A 227 8.34 -11.40 5.18
CA THR A 227 8.43 -12.55 4.26
C THR A 227 8.72 -13.84 5.01
N SER A 228 9.61 -13.79 6.01
CA SER A 228 9.91 -14.95 6.87
C SER A 228 8.69 -15.37 7.71
N ASP A 229 7.93 -14.40 8.22
CA ASP A 229 6.71 -14.68 9.03
C ASP A 229 5.66 -15.51 8.27
N VAL A 230 5.64 -15.41 6.94
CA VAL A 230 4.71 -16.15 6.06
C VAL A 230 5.39 -17.28 5.28
N ALA A 231 6.58 -17.70 5.70
CA ALA A 231 7.39 -18.72 5.01
C ALA A 231 7.60 -18.44 3.51
N GLY A 232 7.67 -17.16 3.13
CA GLY A 232 7.90 -16.71 1.76
C GLY A 232 9.38 -16.76 1.36
N ASP A 233 9.65 -16.50 0.07
CA ASP A 233 11.01 -16.48 -0.48
C ASP A 233 11.75 -15.18 -0.09
N ILE A 234 12.55 -15.24 0.98
CA ILE A 234 13.30 -14.09 1.50
C ILE A 234 14.36 -13.58 0.53
N ALA A 235 14.93 -14.45 -0.32
CA ALA A 235 15.92 -14.07 -1.33
C ALA A 235 15.27 -13.19 -2.42
N LYS A 236 14.11 -13.62 -2.92
CA LYS A 236 13.32 -12.80 -3.87
C LYS A 236 12.86 -11.49 -3.26
N ALA A 237 12.38 -11.52 -2.01
CA ALA A 237 11.96 -10.34 -1.30
C ALA A 237 13.11 -9.31 -1.13
N ALA A 238 14.29 -9.77 -0.71
CA ALA A 238 15.46 -8.93 -0.56
C ALA A 238 15.91 -8.31 -1.89
N LYS A 239 15.96 -9.13 -2.97
CA LYS A 239 16.27 -8.64 -4.32
C LYS A 239 15.25 -7.59 -4.78
N GLY A 240 13.96 -7.85 -4.59
CA GLY A 240 12.89 -6.91 -4.91
C GLY A 240 13.01 -5.60 -4.13
N ALA A 241 13.36 -5.66 -2.85
CA ALA A 241 13.59 -4.47 -2.03
C ALA A 241 14.75 -3.61 -2.58
N VAL A 242 15.86 -4.23 -3.00
CA VAL A 242 16.97 -3.53 -3.64
C VAL A 242 16.54 -2.90 -4.97
N GLN A 243 15.77 -3.61 -5.80
CA GLN A 243 15.24 -3.08 -7.04
C GLN A 243 14.31 -1.88 -6.82
N GLY A 244 13.44 -1.96 -5.81
CA GLY A 244 12.56 -0.86 -5.41
C GLY A 244 13.34 0.36 -4.93
N ALA A 245 14.41 0.14 -4.16
CA ALA A 245 15.28 1.22 -3.70
C ALA A 245 16.00 1.93 -4.87
N ILE A 246 16.50 1.17 -5.84
CA ILE A 246 17.13 1.73 -7.05
C ILE A 246 16.11 2.54 -7.87
N THR A 247 14.93 2.01 -8.09
CA THR A 247 13.88 2.68 -8.87
C THR A 247 13.40 3.95 -8.17
N GLY A 248 13.06 3.85 -6.89
CA GLY A 248 12.58 5.00 -6.13
C GLY A 248 13.65 6.07 -5.91
N ALA A 249 14.93 5.68 -5.75
CA ALA A 249 16.03 6.62 -5.66
C ALA A 249 16.16 7.49 -6.91
N LYS A 250 15.96 6.91 -8.11
CA LYS A 250 15.95 7.67 -9.39
C LYS A 250 14.84 8.71 -9.42
N GLU A 251 13.65 8.36 -8.90
CA GLU A 251 12.49 9.28 -8.89
C GLU A 251 12.69 10.49 -7.96
N ILE A 252 13.40 10.29 -6.84
CA ILE A 252 13.65 11.35 -5.85
C ILE A 252 15.05 11.96 -5.94
N SER A 253 15.79 11.66 -7.02
CA SER A 253 17.17 12.15 -7.26
C SER A 253 18.15 11.79 -6.13
N LEU A 254 17.99 10.61 -5.52
CA LEU A 254 18.90 10.04 -4.55
C LEU A 254 19.95 9.18 -5.26
N ASP A 255 21.18 9.06 -4.68
CA ASP A 255 22.19 8.15 -5.22
C ASP A 255 21.72 6.69 -5.19
N THR A 256 21.66 6.08 -6.38
CA THR A 256 21.14 4.72 -6.54
C THR A 256 22.03 3.65 -5.94
N THR A 257 23.35 3.90 -5.84
CA THR A 257 24.32 2.98 -5.22
C THR A 257 24.17 2.99 -3.71
N GLU A 258 24.00 4.17 -3.13
CA GLU A 258 23.74 4.31 -1.69
C GLU A 258 22.38 3.71 -1.31
N ALA A 259 21.34 3.95 -2.11
CA ALA A 259 20.02 3.38 -1.89
C ALA A 259 20.02 1.84 -1.98
N ALA A 260 20.67 1.28 -2.99
CA ALA A 260 20.82 -0.17 -3.14
C ALA A 260 21.59 -0.79 -1.97
N SER A 261 22.68 -0.11 -1.54
CA SER A 261 23.51 -0.55 -0.41
C SER A 261 22.74 -0.49 0.93
N ALA A 262 21.91 0.55 1.11
CA ALA A 262 21.05 0.68 2.29
C ALA A 262 20.01 -0.43 2.35
N ALA A 263 19.35 -0.73 1.21
CA ALA A 263 18.38 -1.82 1.10
C ALA A 263 19.01 -3.19 1.41
N ALA A 264 20.15 -3.48 0.78
CA ALA A 264 20.86 -4.73 0.98
C ALA A 264 21.35 -4.90 2.44
N THR A 265 21.84 -3.82 3.04
CA THR A 265 22.28 -3.81 4.45
C THR A 265 21.11 -4.08 5.40
N GLY A 266 19.96 -3.44 5.17
CA GLY A 266 18.72 -3.66 5.94
C GLY A 266 18.22 -5.09 5.83
N ALA A 267 18.20 -5.65 4.61
CA ALA A 267 17.80 -7.02 4.35
C ALA A 267 18.73 -8.03 5.05
N LEU A 268 20.06 -7.83 4.98
CA LEU A 268 21.05 -8.69 5.64
C LEU A 268 20.95 -8.61 7.18
N LYS A 269 20.67 -7.43 7.72
CA LYS A 269 20.45 -7.28 9.17
C LYS A 269 19.27 -8.14 9.62
N ALA A 270 18.15 -8.08 8.92
CA ALA A 270 16.98 -8.91 9.23
C ALA A 270 17.29 -10.41 9.07
N ALA A 271 17.99 -10.80 8.01
CA ALA A 271 18.40 -12.17 7.78
C ALA A 271 19.29 -12.71 8.93
N GLY A 272 20.17 -11.86 9.50
CA GLY A 272 20.98 -12.20 10.67
C GLY A 272 20.15 -12.51 11.92
N GLU A 273 19.01 -11.89 12.09
CA GLU A 273 18.08 -12.16 13.19
C GLU A 273 17.27 -13.46 12.95
N ILE A 274 17.08 -13.87 11.69
CA ILE A 274 16.36 -15.10 11.31
C ILE A 274 17.29 -16.32 11.44
N GLY A 275 18.53 -16.23 10.97
CA GLY A 275 19.52 -17.30 11.07
C GLY A 275 20.53 -17.35 9.93
N ALA A 276 21.56 -18.23 10.08
CA ALA A 276 22.67 -18.31 9.14
C ALA A 276 22.27 -18.66 7.70
N GLN A 277 21.29 -19.54 7.53
CA GLN A 277 20.77 -19.89 6.20
C GLN A 277 20.11 -18.71 5.49
N ALA A 278 19.33 -17.91 6.23
CA ALA A 278 18.72 -16.70 5.72
C ALA A 278 19.78 -15.67 5.29
N VAL A 279 20.85 -15.50 6.08
CA VAL A 279 21.98 -14.63 5.73
C VAL A 279 22.59 -15.03 4.40
N GLN A 280 22.84 -16.34 4.19
CA GLN A 280 23.41 -16.83 2.94
C GLN A 280 22.48 -16.56 1.75
N GLN A 281 21.22 -16.90 1.87
CA GLN A 281 20.22 -16.68 0.83
C GLN A 281 20.08 -15.22 0.44
N VAL A 282 20.00 -14.32 1.43
CA VAL A 282 19.88 -12.88 1.17
C VAL A 282 21.18 -12.34 0.57
N ARG A 283 22.35 -12.74 1.11
CA ARG A 283 23.64 -12.30 0.58
C ARG A 283 23.78 -12.66 -0.90
N ASP A 284 23.49 -13.90 -1.27
CA ASP A 284 23.58 -14.37 -2.66
C ASP A 284 22.62 -13.59 -3.58
N ALA A 285 21.44 -13.24 -3.07
CA ALA A 285 20.43 -12.53 -3.84
C ALA A 285 20.72 -11.05 -4.06
N VAL A 286 21.45 -10.39 -3.11
CA VAL A 286 21.71 -8.94 -3.16
C VAL A 286 23.14 -8.55 -3.48
N THR A 287 24.03 -9.52 -3.73
CA THR A 287 25.40 -9.26 -4.17
C THR A 287 25.51 -9.10 -5.69
N GLY A 288 26.46 -8.28 -6.14
CA GLY A 288 26.75 -8.09 -7.56
C GLY A 288 26.04 -6.88 -8.15
N THR A 289 25.59 -6.99 -9.40
CA THR A 289 24.92 -5.89 -10.11
C THR A 289 23.42 -6.17 -10.21
N ILE A 290 22.62 -5.30 -9.63
CA ILE A 290 21.14 -5.36 -9.67
C ILE A 290 20.64 -4.14 -10.43
N SER A 291 19.82 -4.33 -11.46
CA SER A 291 19.27 -3.25 -12.31
C SER A 291 20.33 -2.24 -12.80
N GLY A 292 21.54 -2.75 -13.11
CA GLY A 292 22.67 -1.93 -13.58
C GLY A 292 23.44 -1.19 -12.49
N VAL A 293 23.10 -1.36 -11.21
CA VAL A 293 23.76 -0.74 -10.08
C VAL A 293 24.58 -1.77 -9.31
N LYS A 294 25.85 -1.48 -9.05
CA LYS A 294 26.74 -2.33 -8.22
C LYS A 294 26.36 -2.15 -6.75
N VAL A 295 25.89 -3.22 -6.12
CA VAL A 295 25.56 -3.21 -4.70
C VAL A 295 26.81 -3.37 -3.85
N VAL A 296 27.04 -2.43 -2.95
CA VAL A 296 28.16 -2.47 -1.99
C VAL A 296 27.59 -2.79 -0.60
N LEU A 297 27.89 -3.98 -0.10
CA LEU A 297 27.46 -4.37 1.24
C LEU A 297 28.31 -3.64 2.27
N LYS A 298 27.70 -2.81 3.11
CA LYS A 298 28.32 -2.33 4.34
C LYS A 298 28.07 -3.43 5.37
N GLU A 299 29.09 -4.26 5.64
CA GLU A 299 28.97 -5.35 6.62
C GLU A 299 28.63 -4.77 8.00
N PRO A 300 27.46 -5.09 8.59
CA PRO A 300 27.10 -4.60 9.92
C PRO A 300 27.81 -5.38 11.05
N PHE A 301 28.65 -6.36 10.72
CA PHE A 301 29.23 -7.33 11.67
C PHE A 301 30.75 -7.48 11.49
N LYS A 302 31.53 -6.45 11.83
CA LYS A 302 32.87 -6.63 12.42
C LYS A 302 32.81 -6.09 13.84
N LYS A 303 32.61 -6.99 14.80
CA LYS A 303 33.16 -6.82 16.13
C LYS A 303 34.52 -7.46 16.16
#